data_a8c97d07e0164baa67f21e792f240baf
#
_entry.id   a8c97d07e0164baa67f21e792f240baf
#
_cell.length_a   1.000
_cell.length_b   1.000
_cell.length_c   1.000
_cell.angle_alpha   90.00
_cell.angle_beta   90.00
_cell.angle_gamma   90.00
#
_symmetry.space_group_name_H-M   'P 1'
#
loop_
_entity.id
_entity.type
_entity.pdbx_description
1 polymer ?
#
loop_
_entity_poly.entity_id
_entity_poly.type
_entity_poly.pdbx_seq_one_letter_code
_entity_poly.pdbx_strand_id
1 'polypeptide(L)'
;MKQFTSETLREAFLKFFENKGHAIIPSASLIPENDPTVLFTTAGMHPLVPYLLGEKHPAGTRLTDVQKCVRTGDIDDVGDSSHCTFFEMLGNWSLGDYFKKEMIPWSFEFLTSEEYLGIPVDDIAVTCFAGDNDCPRDEESAALWEKCGVKKNHIFYLPKSGNWWGPAGTTGPCGPDTEMHIIRNHAEADKLGPFDFDNAPAGTFLEIWNDVFMQYNKNAEGKYEPLKQRNVDTGMGLERTL
;
A
#
# COMPACT_ATOMS: atom_id res chain seq x y z
N MET A 1 17.59 9.46 -9.54
CA MET A 1 16.25 8.93 -9.89
C MET A 1 16.11 8.85 -11.40
N LYS A 2 15.55 7.77 -11.91
CA LYS A 2 15.21 7.59 -13.32
C LYS A 2 13.98 8.44 -13.64
N GLN A 3 13.96 9.09 -14.81
CA GLN A 3 12.75 9.81 -15.24
C GLN A 3 11.80 8.83 -15.91
N PHE A 4 10.56 8.81 -15.45
CA PHE A 4 9.48 8.01 -16.02
C PHE A 4 8.42 8.90 -16.66
N THR A 5 7.77 8.37 -17.69
CA THR A 5 6.44 8.80 -18.11
C THR A 5 5.40 7.88 -17.45
N SER A 6 4.14 8.29 -17.46
CA SER A 6 3.05 7.43 -16.95
C SER A 6 3.02 6.06 -17.64
N GLU A 7 3.30 5.99 -18.93
CA GLU A 7 3.37 4.75 -19.70
C GLU A 7 4.51 3.85 -19.23
N THR A 8 5.73 4.39 -19.17
CA THR A 8 6.91 3.60 -18.79
C THR A 8 6.91 3.19 -17.33
N LEU A 9 6.26 3.95 -16.43
CA LEU A 9 6.12 3.55 -15.04
C LEU A 9 5.13 2.38 -14.90
N ARG A 10 3.98 2.42 -15.60
CA ARG A 10 3.05 1.28 -15.64
C ARG A 10 3.73 0.01 -16.14
N GLU A 11 4.44 0.11 -17.27
CA GLU A 11 5.17 -1.02 -17.85
C GLU A 11 6.23 -1.58 -16.90
N ALA A 12 7.01 -0.71 -16.24
CA ALA A 12 8.05 -1.12 -15.30
C ALA A 12 7.46 -1.87 -14.11
N PHE A 13 6.37 -1.36 -13.51
CA PHE A 13 5.70 -2.00 -12.39
C PHE A 13 5.11 -3.36 -12.76
N LEU A 14 4.33 -3.43 -13.83
CA LEU A 14 3.72 -4.68 -14.29
C LEU A 14 4.79 -5.72 -14.63
N LYS A 15 5.86 -5.30 -15.32
CA LYS A 15 6.96 -6.21 -15.67
C LYS A 15 7.74 -6.70 -14.46
N PHE A 16 7.95 -5.83 -13.47
CA PHE A 16 8.60 -6.21 -12.21
C PHE A 16 7.84 -7.35 -11.52
N PHE A 17 6.53 -7.20 -11.35
CA PHE A 17 5.71 -8.22 -10.70
C PHE A 17 5.46 -9.45 -11.58
N GLU A 18 5.36 -9.30 -12.91
CA GLU A 18 5.34 -10.45 -13.83
C GLU A 18 6.59 -11.32 -13.64
N ASN A 19 7.77 -10.70 -13.54
CA ASN A 19 9.03 -11.41 -13.28
C ASN A 19 9.06 -12.12 -11.91
N LYS A 20 8.22 -11.69 -10.96
CA LYS A 20 8.00 -12.35 -9.66
C LYS A 20 6.86 -13.38 -9.68
N GLY A 21 6.35 -13.71 -10.89
CA GLY A 21 5.33 -14.73 -11.13
C GLY A 21 3.89 -14.26 -10.96
N HIS A 22 3.62 -12.96 -11.02
CA HIS A 22 2.26 -12.42 -10.99
C HIS A 22 1.63 -12.46 -12.38
N ALA A 23 0.34 -12.81 -12.42
CA ALA A 23 -0.48 -12.66 -13.61
C ALA A 23 -0.94 -11.19 -13.73
N ILE A 24 -0.71 -10.60 -14.90
CA ILE A 24 -1.26 -9.26 -15.21
C ILE A 24 -2.75 -9.42 -15.50
N ILE A 25 -3.59 -8.73 -14.74
CA ILE A 25 -5.04 -8.71 -14.92
C ILE A 25 -5.50 -7.34 -15.44
N PRO A 26 -6.64 -7.25 -16.14
CA PRO A 26 -7.16 -5.97 -16.60
C PRO A 26 -7.74 -5.14 -15.46
N SER A 27 -7.64 -3.81 -15.56
CA SER A 27 -8.35 -2.87 -14.68
C SER A 27 -9.86 -3.17 -14.69
N ALA A 28 -10.46 -3.26 -13.52
CA ALA A 28 -11.89 -3.41 -13.39
C ALA A 28 -12.65 -2.10 -13.70
N SER A 29 -13.96 -2.18 -13.79
CA SER A 29 -14.85 -1.02 -13.96
C SER A 29 -14.72 -0.05 -12.77
N LEU A 30 -14.86 1.24 -13.03
CA LEU A 30 -15.00 2.25 -11.99
C LEU A 30 -16.31 2.12 -11.21
N ILE A 31 -17.33 1.51 -11.82
CA ILE A 31 -18.60 1.20 -11.15
C ILE A 31 -18.44 -0.20 -10.56
N PRO A 32 -18.42 -0.34 -9.21
CA PRO A 32 -18.24 -1.62 -8.56
C PRO A 32 -19.35 -2.60 -8.93
N GLU A 33 -18.98 -3.83 -9.24
CA GLU A 33 -19.92 -4.93 -9.38
C GLU A 33 -20.19 -5.54 -7.99
N ASN A 34 -21.48 -5.71 -7.66
CA ASN A 34 -21.92 -6.44 -6.46
C ASN A 34 -21.53 -5.82 -5.10
N ASP A 35 -21.14 -4.56 -5.02
CA ASP A 35 -20.92 -3.85 -3.76
C ASP A 35 -21.75 -2.56 -3.68
N PRO A 36 -22.91 -2.59 -3.00
CA PRO A 36 -23.77 -1.42 -2.84
C PRO A 36 -23.27 -0.41 -1.79
N THR A 37 -22.17 -0.72 -1.08
CA THR A 37 -21.66 0.12 0.01
C THR A 37 -20.74 1.23 -0.47
N VAL A 38 -20.28 1.17 -1.72
CA VAL A 38 -19.41 2.18 -2.35
C VAL A 38 -19.94 2.56 -3.73
N LEU A 39 -19.79 3.84 -4.11
CA LEU A 39 -20.27 4.35 -5.40
C LEU A 39 -19.29 4.04 -6.54
N PHE A 40 -18.00 4.05 -6.24
CA PHE A 40 -16.93 3.85 -7.22
C PHE A 40 -15.87 2.89 -6.69
N THR A 41 -15.09 2.30 -7.58
CA THR A 41 -13.89 1.54 -7.25
C THR A 41 -12.85 2.53 -6.70
N THR A 42 -12.55 2.41 -5.42
CA THR A 42 -11.69 3.35 -4.65
C THR A 42 -10.27 2.85 -4.46
N ALA A 43 -10.01 1.57 -4.71
CA ALA A 43 -8.72 0.90 -4.54
C ALA A 43 -8.63 -0.34 -5.44
N GLY A 44 -7.40 -0.76 -5.75
CA GLY A 44 -7.14 -1.92 -6.58
C GLY A 44 -7.69 -3.23 -6.03
N MET A 45 -7.73 -3.38 -4.70
CA MET A 45 -8.26 -4.58 -4.04
C MET A 45 -9.78 -4.70 -4.09
N HIS A 46 -10.50 -3.63 -4.36
CA HIS A 46 -11.96 -3.60 -4.26
C HIS A 46 -12.62 -4.67 -5.15
N PRO A 47 -12.25 -4.84 -6.43
CA PRO A 47 -12.76 -5.92 -7.27
C PRO A 47 -12.32 -7.31 -6.83
N LEU A 48 -11.29 -7.41 -5.99
CA LEU A 48 -10.68 -8.67 -5.56
C LEU A 48 -11.18 -9.17 -4.20
N VAL A 49 -12.10 -8.46 -3.54
CA VAL A 49 -12.65 -8.83 -2.22
C VAL A 49 -13.08 -10.30 -2.11
N PRO A 50 -13.81 -10.93 -3.05
CA PRO A 50 -14.17 -12.34 -2.96
C PRO A 50 -12.95 -13.26 -2.85
N TYR A 51 -11.88 -12.96 -3.59
CA TYR A 51 -10.66 -13.75 -3.63
C TYR A 51 -9.79 -13.55 -2.37
N LEU A 52 -9.78 -12.33 -1.82
CA LEU A 52 -9.17 -12.05 -0.52
C LEU A 52 -9.89 -12.77 0.63
N LEU A 53 -11.19 -13.04 0.49
CA LEU A 53 -11.98 -13.83 1.41
C LEU A 53 -11.84 -15.35 1.21
N GLY A 54 -11.13 -15.79 0.17
CA GLY A 54 -10.75 -17.20 -0.03
C GLY A 54 -11.35 -17.88 -1.24
N GLU A 55 -12.05 -17.16 -2.13
CA GLU A 55 -12.41 -17.70 -3.44
C GLU A 55 -11.15 -17.85 -4.31
N LYS A 56 -11.20 -18.75 -5.28
CA LYS A 56 -10.09 -18.96 -6.21
C LYS A 56 -10.18 -18.00 -7.39
N HIS A 57 -9.15 -17.17 -7.58
CA HIS A 57 -9.07 -16.35 -8.78
C HIS A 57 -8.64 -17.19 -9.99
N PRO A 58 -9.27 -17.02 -11.19
CA PRO A 58 -8.94 -17.82 -12.37
C PRO A 58 -7.51 -17.64 -12.88
N ALA A 59 -6.88 -16.47 -12.66
CA ALA A 59 -5.51 -16.20 -13.06
C ALA A 59 -4.45 -16.67 -12.04
N GLY A 60 -4.85 -17.22 -10.90
CA GLY A 60 -3.92 -17.75 -9.89
C GLY A 60 -3.91 -16.95 -8.59
N THR A 61 -2.82 -17.12 -7.81
CA THR A 61 -2.67 -16.55 -6.44
C THR A 61 -1.83 -15.28 -6.39
N ARG A 62 -1.10 -14.95 -7.46
CA ARG A 62 -0.29 -13.73 -7.60
C ARG A 62 -0.84 -12.90 -8.74
N LEU A 63 -1.31 -11.71 -8.44
CA LEU A 63 -1.94 -10.82 -9.40
C LEU A 63 -1.27 -9.45 -9.38
N THR A 64 -1.30 -8.75 -10.51
CA THR A 64 -0.89 -7.35 -10.62
C THR A 64 -1.71 -6.63 -11.68
N ASP A 65 -2.02 -5.36 -11.44
CA ASP A 65 -2.65 -4.50 -12.45
C ASP A 65 -2.35 -3.00 -12.25
N VAL A 66 -2.99 -2.22 -13.07
CA VAL A 66 -3.10 -0.75 -12.96
C VAL A 66 -4.58 -0.43 -12.88
N GLN A 67 -5.10 -0.26 -11.67
CA GLN A 67 -6.51 -0.01 -11.42
C GLN A 67 -6.84 1.48 -11.45
N LYS A 68 -7.81 1.85 -12.25
CA LYS A 68 -8.43 3.19 -12.22
C LYS A 68 -9.30 3.33 -10.98
N CYS A 69 -9.12 4.42 -10.22
CA CYS A 69 -9.81 4.65 -8.96
C CYS A 69 -10.45 6.04 -8.93
N VAL A 70 -11.58 6.14 -8.21
CA VAL A 70 -12.23 7.42 -7.88
C VAL A 70 -12.50 7.49 -6.39
N ARG A 71 -11.94 8.51 -5.72
CA ARG A 71 -12.17 8.83 -4.31
C ARG A 71 -12.87 10.18 -4.18
N THR A 72 -14.19 10.16 -4.02
CA THR A 72 -14.99 11.39 -3.89
C THR A 72 -14.83 12.04 -2.51
N GLY A 73 -14.40 11.29 -1.49
CA GLY A 73 -14.11 11.82 -0.16
C GLY A 73 -12.92 12.77 -0.13
N ASP A 74 -12.00 12.62 -1.08
CA ASP A 74 -10.77 13.43 -1.16
C ASP A 74 -10.97 14.74 -1.96
N ILE A 75 -12.20 15.04 -2.41
CA ILE A 75 -12.46 16.17 -3.31
C ILE A 75 -12.13 17.54 -2.68
N ASP A 76 -12.31 17.66 -1.37
CA ASP A 76 -12.02 18.88 -0.63
C ASP A 76 -10.51 19.08 -0.40
N ASP A 77 -9.71 18.02 -0.54
CA ASP A 77 -8.25 18.03 -0.40
C ASP A 77 -7.55 18.24 -1.75
N VAL A 78 -8.27 18.10 -2.87
CA VAL A 78 -7.73 18.34 -4.22
C VAL A 78 -7.28 19.78 -4.39
N GLY A 79 -6.02 19.96 -4.74
CA GLY A 79 -5.34 21.25 -4.81
C GLY A 79 -4.12 21.32 -3.89
N ASP A 80 -3.97 20.35 -3.01
CA ASP A 80 -2.69 20.09 -2.32
C ASP A 80 -1.67 19.42 -3.28
N SER A 81 -0.55 18.94 -2.74
CA SER A 81 0.53 18.35 -3.53
C SER A 81 0.36 16.87 -3.87
N SER A 82 -0.72 16.21 -3.44
CA SER A 82 -0.81 14.74 -3.48
C SER A 82 -2.19 14.16 -3.77
N HIS A 83 -3.29 14.85 -3.46
CA HIS A 83 -4.64 14.32 -3.62
C HIS A 83 -5.20 14.52 -5.03
N CYS A 84 -5.77 13.43 -5.58
CA CYS A 84 -6.49 13.40 -6.84
C CYS A 84 -7.84 12.73 -6.62
N THR A 85 -8.92 13.27 -7.22
CA THR A 85 -10.24 12.63 -7.20
C THR A 85 -10.24 11.37 -8.06
N PHE A 86 -9.65 11.43 -9.25
CA PHE A 86 -9.40 10.31 -10.15
C PHE A 86 -7.90 10.07 -10.26
N PHE A 87 -7.46 8.83 -10.11
CA PHE A 87 -6.05 8.43 -10.20
C PHE A 87 -5.91 6.96 -10.60
N GLU A 88 -4.69 6.58 -10.93
CA GLU A 88 -4.35 5.18 -11.19
C GLU A 88 -3.54 4.61 -10.01
N MET A 89 -3.96 3.44 -9.55
CA MET A 89 -3.28 2.68 -8.51
C MET A 89 -2.57 1.50 -9.15
N LEU A 90 -1.25 1.48 -9.04
CA LEU A 90 -0.43 0.32 -9.37
C LEU A 90 -0.54 -0.66 -8.21
N GLY A 91 -1.00 -1.88 -8.48
CA GLY A 91 -1.30 -2.86 -7.44
C GLY A 91 -0.71 -4.24 -7.70
N ASN A 92 -0.34 -4.92 -6.62
CA ASN A 92 -0.04 -6.35 -6.64
C ASN A 92 -0.64 -7.05 -5.44
N TRP A 93 -1.05 -8.30 -5.65
CA TRP A 93 -1.76 -9.10 -4.65
C TRP A 93 -1.16 -10.47 -4.49
N SER A 94 -1.16 -10.93 -3.22
CA SER A 94 -0.96 -12.32 -2.85
C SER A 94 -2.25 -12.87 -2.24
N LEU A 95 -2.82 -13.88 -2.87
CA LEU A 95 -4.01 -14.56 -2.38
C LEU A 95 -3.58 -15.83 -1.63
N GLY A 96 -3.04 -15.65 -0.42
CA GLY A 96 -2.56 -16.74 0.43
C GLY A 96 -1.26 -17.39 -0.02
N ASP A 97 -0.43 -16.72 -0.81
CA ASP A 97 0.84 -17.25 -1.34
C ASP A 97 2.04 -16.71 -0.55
N TYR A 98 2.46 -15.47 -0.80
CA TYR A 98 3.54 -14.79 -0.08
C TYR A 98 3.00 -13.76 0.91
N PHE A 99 3.88 -13.27 1.80
CA PHE A 99 3.53 -12.26 2.81
C PHE A 99 4.67 -11.26 3.01
N LYS A 100 4.85 -10.72 4.21
CA LYS A 100 5.81 -9.66 4.55
C LYS A 100 7.25 -9.92 4.10
N LYS A 101 7.72 -11.17 4.26
CA LYS A 101 9.12 -11.56 4.00
C LYS A 101 9.53 -11.41 2.55
N GLU A 102 8.59 -11.59 1.64
CA GLU A 102 8.78 -11.41 0.22
C GLU A 102 8.42 -9.97 -0.19
N MET A 103 7.26 -9.46 0.28
CA MET A 103 6.74 -8.18 -0.20
C MET A 103 7.65 -7.02 0.14
N ILE A 104 8.05 -6.86 1.41
CA ILE A 104 8.88 -5.72 1.83
C ILE A 104 10.21 -5.64 1.06
N PRO A 105 10.98 -6.73 0.90
CA PRO A 105 12.14 -6.69 0.01
C PRO A 105 11.83 -6.36 -1.45
N TRP A 106 10.68 -6.75 -1.99
CA TRP A 106 10.30 -6.41 -3.36
C TRP A 106 9.92 -4.94 -3.49
N SER A 107 9.19 -4.37 -2.55
CA SER A 107 8.91 -2.93 -2.49
C SER A 107 10.21 -2.14 -2.39
N PHE A 108 11.11 -2.54 -1.52
CA PHE A 108 12.43 -1.93 -1.39
C PHE A 108 13.25 -2.01 -2.69
N GLU A 109 13.27 -3.18 -3.35
CA GLU A 109 13.95 -3.38 -4.63
C GLU A 109 13.40 -2.45 -5.71
N PHE A 110 12.07 -2.36 -5.84
CA PHE A 110 11.44 -1.50 -6.85
C PHE A 110 11.72 -0.01 -6.59
N LEU A 111 11.70 0.41 -5.33
CA LEU A 111 11.98 1.80 -4.95
C LEU A 111 13.45 2.19 -5.20
N THR A 112 14.40 1.32 -4.84
CA THR A 112 15.81 1.73 -4.71
C THR A 112 16.71 1.28 -5.86
N SER A 113 16.35 0.23 -6.60
CA SER A 113 17.17 -0.24 -7.71
C SER A 113 17.23 0.78 -8.84
N GLU A 114 18.44 1.00 -9.39
CA GLU A 114 18.66 1.86 -10.57
C GLU A 114 17.92 1.38 -11.83
N GLU A 115 17.57 0.10 -11.88
CA GLU A 115 16.75 -0.47 -12.95
C GLU A 115 15.32 0.08 -12.90
N TYR A 116 14.81 0.36 -11.70
CA TYR A 116 13.45 0.85 -11.45
C TYR A 116 13.48 2.32 -11.01
N LEU A 117 12.96 2.68 -9.84
CA LEU A 117 12.84 4.10 -9.46
C LEU A 117 14.18 4.75 -9.09
N GLY A 118 15.14 3.98 -8.56
CA GLY A 118 16.47 4.48 -8.20
C GLY A 118 16.44 5.57 -7.12
N ILE A 119 15.50 5.47 -6.18
CA ILE A 119 15.38 6.41 -5.06
C ILE A 119 16.53 6.12 -4.08
N PRO A 120 17.31 7.12 -3.66
CA PRO A 120 18.30 6.93 -2.61
C PRO A 120 17.65 6.40 -1.34
N VAL A 121 18.25 5.40 -0.70
CA VAL A 121 17.69 4.82 0.53
C VAL A 121 17.52 5.87 1.64
N ASP A 122 18.41 6.86 1.66
CA ASP A 122 18.37 7.96 2.63
C ASP A 122 17.12 8.83 2.46
N ASP A 123 16.51 8.85 1.28
CA ASP A 123 15.30 9.62 0.99
C ASP A 123 14.01 8.84 1.28
N ILE A 124 14.12 7.61 1.82
CA ILE A 124 12.97 6.76 2.14
C ILE A 124 12.71 6.78 3.64
N ALA A 125 11.46 7.04 4.01
CA ALA A 125 10.91 6.74 5.32
C ALA A 125 9.77 5.72 5.19
N VAL A 126 9.58 4.91 6.23
CA VAL A 126 8.49 3.93 6.27
C VAL A 126 7.72 4.04 7.57
N THR A 127 6.43 3.76 7.51
CA THR A 127 5.59 3.65 8.68
C THR A 127 5.15 2.20 8.89
N CYS A 128 4.93 1.81 10.14
CA CYS A 128 4.47 0.50 10.53
C CYS A 128 3.39 0.64 11.61
N PHE A 129 2.52 -0.33 11.73
CA PHE A 129 1.46 -0.31 12.73
C PHE A 129 2.01 -0.32 14.16
N ALA A 130 1.60 0.65 14.98
CA ALA A 130 2.05 0.81 16.37
C ALA A 130 1.46 -0.22 17.35
N GLY A 131 0.44 -0.96 16.94
CA GLY A 131 -0.28 -1.92 17.77
C GLY A 131 -1.44 -1.29 18.55
N ASP A 132 -2.42 -2.12 18.85
CA ASP A 132 -3.54 -1.82 19.75
C ASP A 132 -4.07 -3.10 20.42
N ASN A 133 -5.31 -3.04 20.96
CA ASN A 133 -5.93 -4.20 21.61
C ASN A 133 -6.31 -5.33 20.64
N ASP A 134 -6.49 -5.03 19.36
CA ASP A 134 -6.91 -6.00 18.33
C ASP A 134 -5.73 -6.67 17.65
N CYS A 135 -4.61 -5.95 17.50
CA CYS A 135 -3.44 -6.42 16.77
C CYS A 135 -2.14 -5.89 17.42
N PRO A 136 -1.13 -6.73 17.63
CA PRO A 136 0.14 -6.28 18.21
C PRO A 136 0.90 -5.34 17.25
N ARG A 137 1.86 -4.57 17.80
CA ARG A 137 2.77 -3.73 17.03
C ARG A 137 3.53 -4.55 16.00
N ASP A 138 3.68 -3.99 14.79
CA ASP A 138 4.30 -4.68 13.66
C ASP A 138 5.84 -4.57 13.68
N GLU A 139 6.46 -5.27 14.61
CA GLU A 139 7.92 -5.37 14.72
C GLU A 139 8.52 -6.17 13.55
N GLU A 140 7.74 -7.09 12.93
CA GLU A 140 8.22 -7.89 11.80
C GLU A 140 8.49 -7.02 10.58
N SER A 141 7.55 -6.14 10.21
CA SER A 141 7.73 -5.21 9.11
C SER A 141 8.88 -4.24 9.35
N ALA A 142 8.97 -3.67 10.56
CA ALA A 142 10.07 -2.77 10.94
C ALA A 142 11.44 -3.46 10.83
N ALA A 143 11.57 -4.68 11.32
CA ALA A 143 12.82 -5.44 11.23
C ALA A 143 13.19 -5.81 9.78
N LEU A 144 12.20 -6.07 8.93
CA LEU A 144 12.43 -6.33 7.50
C LEU A 144 12.90 -5.07 6.77
N TRP A 145 12.32 -3.91 7.04
CA TRP A 145 12.77 -2.63 6.49
C TRP A 145 14.20 -2.28 6.93
N GLU A 146 14.51 -2.42 8.23
CA GLU A 146 15.88 -2.22 8.74
C GLU A 146 16.88 -3.17 8.05
N LYS A 147 16.50 -4.44 7.85
CA LYS A 147 17.31 -5.43 7.14
C LYS A 147 17.52 -5.09 5.67
N CYS A 148 16.55 -4.48 5.01
CA CYS A 148 16.67 -3.98 3.64
C CYS A 148 17.60 -2.78 3.53
N GLY A 149 17.81 -2.02 4.62
CA GLY A 149 18.72 -0.88 4.65
C GLY A 149 18.08 0.46 4.99
N VAL A 150 16.77 0.50 5.26
CA VAL A 150 16.11 1.72 5.76
C VAL A 150 16.68 2.08 7.13
N LYS A 151 17.06 3.33 7.32
CA LYS A 151 17.63 3.82 8.59
C LYS A 151 16.60 3.68 9.71
N LYS A 152 17.04 3.24 10.87
CA LYS A 152 16.17 3.05 12.04
C LYS A 152 15.38 4.31 12.46
N ASN A 153 15.99 5.49 12.32
CA ASN A 153 15.32 6.77 12.58
C ASN A 153 14.36 7.21 11.45
N HIS A 154 14.27 6.47 10.36
CA HIS A 154 13.30 6.64 9.28
C HIS A 154 12.20 5.55 9.29
N ILE A 155 12.14 4.74 10.36
CA ILE A 155 11.08 3.75 10.60
C ILE A 155 10.19 4.28 11.72
N PHE A 156 8.95 4.58 11.40
CA PHE A 156 7.99 5.18 12.31
C PHE A 156 6.83 4.21 12.62
N TYR A 157 6.12 4.47 13.71
CA TYR A 157 4.96 3.68 14.11
C TYR A 157 3.75 4.58 14.25
N LEU A 158 2.69 4.26 13.52
CA LEU A 158 1.43 4.97 13.55
C LEU A 158 0.30 4.12 14.15
N PRO A 159 -0.70 4.76 14.79
CA PRO A 159 -1.88 4.08 15.27
C PRO A 159 -2.73 3.55 14.11
N LYS A 160 -3.85 2.90 14.43
CA LYS A 160 -4.80 2.36 13.43
C LYS A 160 -5.33 3.42 12.44
N SER A 161 -5.35 4.68 12.81
CA SER A 161 -5.72 5.77 11.91
C SER A 161 -4.72 6.03 10.78
N GLY A 162 -3.46 5.62 10.94
CA GLY A 162 -2.39 5.82 9.97
C GLY A 162 -1.86 4.53 9.33
N ASN A 163 -1.81 3.42 10.08
CA ASN A 163 -1.27 2.14 9.55
C ASN A 163 -2.25 0.96 9.71
N TRP A 164 -3.47 1.17 9.25
CA TRP A 164 -4.45 0.10 9.12
C TRP A 164 -5.37 0.38 7.93
N TRP A 165 -5.40 -0.52 6.97
CA TRP A 165 -6.24 -0.35 5.80
C TRP A 165 -7.38 -1.37 5.76
N GLY A 166 -8.51 -0.88 5.26
CA GLY A 166 -9.72 -1.69 5.08
C GLY A 166 -10.65 -1.77 6.30
N PRO A 167 -11.85 -2.28 6.07
CA PRO A 167 -12.38 -2.68 4.76
C PRO A 167 -12.69 -1.48 3.85
N ALA A 168 -12.77 -1.71 2.52
CA ALA A 168 -13.14 -0.68 1.55
C ALA A 168 -14.56 -0.13 1.77
N GLY A 169 -15.46 -0.98 2.30
CA GLY A 169 -16.81 -0.63 2.74
C GLY A 169 -16.95 -0.72 4.25
N THR A 170 -18.13 -1.14 4.72
CA THR A 170 -18.42 -1.28 6.15
C THR A 170 -17.88 -2.57 6.75
N THR A 171 -17.76 -3.63 5.94
CA THR A 171 -17.27 -4.96 6.31
C THR A 171 -16.32 -5.50 5.24
N GLY A 172 -15.45 -6.43 5.59
CA GLY A 172 -14.56 -7.06 4.62
C GLY A 172 -13.11 -7.23 5.11
N PRO A 173 -12.21 -7.65 4.20
CA PRO A 173 -10.82 -7.88 4.51
C PRO A 173 -10.11 -6.58 4.90
N CYS A 174 -9.21 -6.67 5.88
CA CYS A 174 -8.45 -5.55 6.42
C CYS A 174 -7.20 -6.05 7.14
N GLY A 175 -6.32 -5.14 7.50
CA GLY A 175 -5.14 -5.47 8.28
C GLY A 175 -4.20 -4.28 8.49
N PRO A 176 -3.16 -4.49 9.31
CA PRO A 176 -2.08 -3.52 9.43
C PRO A 176 -1.34 -3.37 8.11
N ASP A 177 -0.82 -2.20 7.90
CA ASP A 177 -0.04 -1.88 6.72
C ASP A 177 1.31 -1.23 7.06
N THR A 178 2.11 -1.03 6.03
CA THR A 178 3.35 -0.28 6.07
C THR A 178 3.40 0.61 4.84
N GLU A 179 3.54 1.91 5.06
CA GLU A 179 3.58 2.89 3.99
C GLU A 179 5.02 3.32 3.71
N MET A 180 5.29 3.60 2.45
CA MET A 180 6.56 4.11 1.97
C MET A 180 6.43 5.57 1.56
N HIS A 181 7.27 6.41 2.15
CA HIS A 181 7.27 7.84 1.99
C HIS A 181 8.59 8.36 1.44
N ILE A 182 8.52 9.37 0.59
CA ILE A 182 9.68 10.17 0.21
C ILE A 182 9.89 11.27 1.26
N ILE A 183 11.11 11.37 1.78
CA ILE A 183 11.52 12.46 2.68
C ILE A 183 11.81 13.69 1.82
N ARG A 184 10.96 14.71 1.91
CA ARG A 184 11.16 16.00 1.24
C ARG A 184 11.93 17.00 2.07
N ASN A 185 11.95 16.81 3.42
CA ASN A 185 12.65 17.68 4.35
C ASN A 185 13.36 16.85 5.43
N HIS A 186 14.60 16.47 5.15
CA HIS A 186 15.45 15.70 6.08
C HIS A 186 15.70 16.42 7.41
N ALA A 187 15.84 17.75 7.38
CA ALA A 187 16.10 18.50 8.59
C ALA A 187 14.96 18.43 9.61
N GLU A 188 13.73 18.21 9.15
CA GLU A 188 12.59 17.97 10.03
C GLU A 188 12.42 16.47 10.32
N ALA A 189 12.57 15.60 9.34
CA ALA A 189 12.43 14.15 9.51
C ALA A 189 13.38 13.58 10.56
N ASP A 190 14.65 14.01 10.54
CA ASP A 190 15.71 13.52 11.44
C ASP A 190 15.54 13.95 12.91
N LYS A 191 14.62 14.88 13.20
CA LYS A 191 14.29 15.31 14.58
C LYS A 191 13.25 14.44 15.24
N LEU A 192 12.51 13.64 14.47
CA LEU A 192 11.36 12.93 14.94
C LEU A 192 11.75 11.65 15.69
N GLY A 193 11.04 11.37 16.76
CA GLY A 193 11.05 10.06 17.40
C GLY A 193 10.20 9.05 16.63
N PRO A 194 10.32 7.76 16.94
CA PRO A 194 9.65 6.69 16.19
C PRO A 194 8.12 6.72 16.24
N PHE A 195 7.52 7.53 17.11
CA PHE A 195 6.08 7.72 17.27
C PHE A 195 5.61 9.16 16.97
N ASP A 196 6.49 9.98 16.40
CA ASP A 196 6.24 11.42 16.20
C ASP A 196 5.97 11.78 14.73
N PHE A 197 5.70 10.80 13.87
CA PHE A 197 5.50 11.02 12.44
C PHE A 197 4.43 12.10 12.14
N ASP A 198 3.28 12.02 12.83
CA ASP A 198 2.16 12.98 12.67
C ASP A 198 2.51 14.38 13.19
N ASN A 199 3.61 14.55 13.94
CA ASN A 199 4.10 15.84 14.39
C ASN A 199 5.00 16.55 13.36
N ALA A 200 5.29 15.88 12.22
CA ALA A 200 6.08 16.48 11.15
C ALA A 200 5.36 17.68 10.54
N PRO A 201 6.08 18.76 10.22
CA PRO A 201 5.51 19.84 9.43
C PRO A 201 4.96 19.32 8.09
N ALA A 202 3.83 19.90 7.64
CA ALA A 202 3.23 19.52 6.37
C ALA A 202 4.25 19.58 5.22
N GLY A 203 4.24 18.56 4.36
CA GLY A 203 5.17 18.43 3.24
C GLY A 203 6.55 17.87 3.60
N THR A 204 6.79 17.45 4.84
CA THR A 204 8.02 16.73 5.22
C THR A 204 8.11 15.38 4.53
N PHE A 205 7.00 14.68 4.45
CA PHE A 205 6.87 13.37 3.81
C PHE A 205 5.85 13.40 2.67
N LEU A 206 6.06 12.55 1.68
CA LEU A 206 5.08 12.24 0.65
C LEU A 206 4.92 10.72 0.57
N GLU A 207 3.76 10.21 0.94
CA GLU A 207 3.40 8.81 0.73
C GLU A 207 3.32 8.51 -0.77
N ILE A 208 3.96 7.43 -1.19
CA ILE A 208 3.94 6.96 -2.59
C ILE A 208 3.39 5.55 -2.74
N TRP A 209 3.54 4.69 -1.73
CA TRP A 209 3.14 3.28 -1.77
C TRP A 209 2.69 2.79 -0.40
N ASN A 210 1.71 1.89 -0.38
CA ASN A 210 1.23 1.22 0.82
C ASN A 210 1.17 -0.30 0.60
N ASP A 211 1.81 -1.08 1.50
CA ASP A 211 1.74 -2.54 1.55
C ASP A 211 0.81 -2.97 2.70
N VAL A 212 -0.37 -3.47 2.37
CA VAL A 212 -1.36 -3.93 3.34
C VAL A 212 -1.24 -5.44 3.58
N PHE A 213 -1.09 -5.81 4.83
CA PHE A 213 -1.02 -7.22 5.25
C PHE A 213 -2.37 -7.69 5.77
N MET A 214 -3.26 -8.04 4.85
CA MET A 214 -4.64 -8.44 5.13
C MET A 214 -4.69 -9.80 5.80
N GLN A 215 -4.95 -9.80 7.10
CA GLN A 215 -5.08 -11.01 7.91
C GLN A 215 -6.35 -11.06 8.76
N TYR A 216 -7.19 -10.02 8.66
CA TYR A 216 -8.45 -9.92 9.39
C TYR A 216 -9.61 -9.66 8.43
N ASN A 217 -10.81 -10.01 8.89
CA ASN A 217 -12.10 -9.63 8.31
C ASN A 217 -12.90 -8.86 9.35
N LYS A 218 -13.30 -7.64 9.05
CA LYS A 218 -14.22 -6.87 9.90
C LYS A 218 -15.64 -7.33 9.60
N ASN A 219 -16.33 -7.87 10.60
CA ASN A 219 -17.71 -8.34 10.47
C ASN A 219 -18.74 -7.20 10.69
N ALA A 220 -20.03 -7.51 10.56
CA ALA A 220 -21.11 -6.53 10.69
C ALA A 220 -21.24 -5.94 12.12
N GLU A 221 -20.75 -6.67 13.13
CA GLU A 221 -20.69 -6.22 14.53
C GLU A 221 -19.47 -5.35 14.82
N GLY A 222 -18.63 -5.10 13.79
CA GLY A 222 -17.40 -4.28 13.90
C GLY A 222 -16.20 -5.02 14.52
N LYS A 223 -16.30 -6.35 14.69
CA LYS A 223 -15.21 -7.17 15.24
C LYS A 223 -14.25 -7.61 14.14
N TYR A 224 -12.97 -7.71 14.49
CA TYR A 224 -11.92 -8.23 13.62
C TYR A 224 -11.72 -9.73 13.87
N GLU A 225 -11.99 -10.53 12.84
CA GLU A 225 -11.84 -11.99 12.87
C GLU A 225 -10.68 -12.39 11.96
N PRO A 226 -9.82 -13.35 12.34
CA PRO A 226 -8.72 -13.81 11.48
C PRO A 226 -9.27 -14.35 10.15
N LEU A 227 -8.65 -13.95 9.03
CA LEU A 227 -8.91 -14.54 7.71
C LEU A 227 -8.40 -15.99 7.68
N LYS A 228 -8.99 -16.80 6.80
CA LYS A 228 -8.55 -18.18 6.54
C LYS A 228 -7.16 -18.24 5.89
N GLN A 229 -6.79 -17.19 5.17
CA GLN A 229 -5.50 -17.02 4.51
C GLN A 229 -4.96 -15.62 4.78
N ARG A 230 -3.64 -15.49 4.75
CA ARG A 230 -2.97 -14.19 4.82
C ARG A 230 -2.75 -13.68 3.40
N ASN A 231 -3.18 -12.47 3.14
CA ASN A 231 -3.06 -11.86 1.82
C ASN A 231 -2.15 -10.63 1.88
N VAL A 232 -1.57 -10.31 0.74
CA VAL A 232 -0.95 -9.00 0.50
C VAL A 232 -1.83 -8.25 -0.48
N ASP A 233 -2.06 -6.99 -0.18
CA ASP A 233 -2.64 -5.99 -1.06
C ASP A 233 -1.72 -4.78 -1.08
N THR A 234 -1.41 -4.24 -2.24
CA THR A 234 -0.60 -3.02 -2.30
C THR A 234 -1.20 -1.98 -3.22
N GLY A 235 -0.91 -0.72 -2.93
CA GLY A 235 -1.34 0.39 -3.75
C GLY A 235 -0.27 1.47 -3.85
N MET A 236 0.30 1.64 -5.04
CA MET A 236 1.21 2.75 -5.36
C MET A 236 0.46 3.76 -6.23
N GLY A 237 0.45 5.03 -5.82
CA GLY A 237 -0.14 6.09 -6.63
C GLY A 237 0.73 6.39 -7.84
N LEU A 238 0.21 6.17 -9.07
CA LEU A 238 0.95 6.47 -10.30
C LEU A 238 1.35 7.94 -10.36
N GLU A 239 0.39 8.83 -10.15
CA GLU A 239 0.56 10.29 -10.26
C GLU A 239 1.48 10.84 -9.17
N ARG A 240 1.40 10.27 -7.95
CA ARG A 240 2.31 10.66 -6.85
C ARG A 240 3.75 10.24 -7.08
N THR A 241 3.96 9.13 -7.80
CA THR A 241 5.30 8.57 -8.05
C THR A 241 6.00 9.27 -9.22
N LEU A 242 5.24 9.89 -10.15
CA LEU A 242 5.76 10.67 -11.27
C LEU A 242 6.19 12.09 -10.86
#